data_d5f4f94e0adb9d6ec7437efbc2baaeea
#
_entry.id   d5f4f94e0adb9d6ec7437efbc2baaeea
#
_cell.length_a   1.000
_cell.length_b   1.000
_cell.length_c   1.000
_cell.angle_alpha   90.00
_cell.angle_beta   90.00
_cell.angle_gamma   90.00
#
_symmetry.space_group_name_H-M   'P 1'
#
loop_
_entity.id
_entity.type
_entity.pdbx_description
1 polymer ?
#
loop_
_entity_poly.entity_id
_entity_poly.type
_entity_poly.pdbx_seq_one_letter_code
_entity_poly.pdbx_strand_id
1 'polypeptide(L)'
;MTAIEDVRLGFVGLGNIAHLHADEILDVGGTIAAGTDVDEDARDRFAEKYEAEVYDDEREMFEHIDAVVVSTPNRFHEEYVVSALEMGLDVLVEKPLANDLESAERIVAAEREAEGFCMVGFHNRFRGPVEVLDQYRKDGDLGTVSHVEANYIRRRGVPGRGSWFTRKDISGGGAVIDIGTHAIDVALYLMGFPEIEEVSAQTRAQFGPDDDYTYLNMWGYDEGAGGFDVEDSATALVRCANGKTISLEVAWASNRFTSQEVVVRGDEGGAHLDMGDDSLTVLDTADDGTAHHRDTEIETVDQEAHGL
;
A
#
# COMPACT_ATOMS: atom_id res chain seq x y z
N MET A 1 -7.15 25.73 -7.33
CA MET A 1 -7.33 24.27 -7.30
C MET A 1 -8.42 23.97 -8.31
N THR A 2 -8.16 23.07 -9.23
CA THR A 2 -9.17 22.52 -10.15
C THR A 2 -10.15 21.70 -9.32
N ALA A 3 -11.45 21.81 -9.56
CA ALA A 3 -12.43 20.98 -8.87
C ALA A 3 -12.30 19.53 -9.39
N ILE A 4 -12.54 18.53 -8.55
CA ILE A 4 -12.38 17.12 -8.93
C ILE A 4 -13.28 16.74 -10.12
N GLU A 5 -14.46 17.34 -10.20
CA GLU A 5 -15.43 17.16 -11.28
C GLU A 5 -14.93 17.65 -12.66
N ASP A 6 -13.90 18.52 -12.67
CA ASP A 6 -13.30 19.07 -13.88
C ASP A 6 -12.09 18.23 -14.36
N VAL A 7 -11.62 17.26 -13.55
CA VAL A 7 -10.46 16.40 -13.86
C VAL A 7 -10.92 15.15 -14.61
N ARG A 8 -10.43 14.96 -15.82
CA ARG A 8 -10.68 13.74 -16.61
C ARG A 8 -9.71 12.65 -16.20
N LEU A 9 -10.21 11.65 -15.49
CA LEU A 9 -9.39 10.54 -15.00
C LEU A 9 -9.43 9.36 -15.97
N GLY A 10 -8.25 8.81 -16.26
CA GLY A 10 -8.08 7.58 -17.03
C GLY A 10 -7.52 6.44 -16.18
N PHE A 11 -7.66 5.21 -16.65
CA PHE A 11 -7.18 4.01 -15.96
C PHE A 11 -6.33 3.14 -16.89
N VAL A 12 -5.17 2.68 -16.39
CA VAL A 12 -4.35 1.66 -17.02
C VAL A 12 -4.33 0.41 -16.15
N GLY A 13 -4.85 -0.70 -16.72
CA GLY A 13 -5.16 -1.93 -15.98
C GLY A 13 -6.56 -1.86 -15.35
N LEU A 14 -7.51 -2.62 -15.89
CA LEU A 14 -8.94 -2.57 -15.55
C LEU A 14 -9.38 -3.76 -14.71
N GLY A 15 -8.51 -4.19 -13.78
CA GLY A 15 -8.78 -5.24 -12.81
C GLY A 15 -9.64 -4.76 -11.63
N ASN A 16 -9.80 -5.63 -10.62
CA ASN A 16 -10.64 -5.34 -9.44
C ASN A 16 -10.25 -4.05 -8.70
N ILE A 17 -8.94 -3.73 -8.64
CA ILE A 17 -8.46 -2.52 -7.96
C ILE A 17 -8.85 -1.27 -8.74
N ALA A 18 -8.81 -1.31 -10.08
CA ALA A 18 -9.31 -0.20 -10.89
C ALA A 18 -10.78 0.09 -10.62
N HIS A 19 -11.60 -0.95 -10.52
CA HIS A 19 -13.01 -0.79 -10.18
C HIS A 19 -13.23 -0.19 -8.79
N LEU A 20 -12.41 -0.59 -7.79
CA LEU A 20 -12.47 -0.01 -6.45
C LEU A 20 -12.17 1.50 -6.51
N HIS A 21 -11.05 1.89 -7.13
CA HIS A 21 -10.70 3.30 -7.28
C HIS A 21 -11.74 4.10 -8.07
N ALA A 22 -12.28 3.51 -9.14
CA ALA A 22 -13.29 4.18 -9.95
C ALA A 22 -14.58 4.41 -9.16
N ASP A 23 -15.04 3.44 -8.37
CA ASP A 23 -16.21 3.58 -7.52
C ASP A 23 -16.00 4.70 -6.47
N GLU A 24 -14.85 4.73 -5.77
CA GLU A 24 -14.49 5.77 -4.79
C GLU A 24 -14.38 7.17 -5.44
N ILE A 25 -13.80 7.26 -6.64
CA ILE A 25 -13.69 8.52 -7.38
C ILE A 25 -15.08 9.07 -7.73
N LEU A 26 -16.00 8.21 -8.14
CA LEU A 26 -17.39 8.62 -8.42
C LEU A 26 -18.13 9.07 -7.15
N ASP A 27 -17.89 8.40 -6.02
CA ASP A 27 -18.52 8.73 -4.74
C ASP A 27 -18.11 10.12 -4.23
N VAL A 28 -16.87 10.56 -4.55
CA VAL A 28 -16.43 11.93 -4.24
C VAL A 28 -16.72 12.94 -5.37
N GLY A 29 -17.48 12.55 -6.40
CA GLY A 29 -17.92 13.44 -7.49
C GLY A 29 -16.92 13.60 -8.63
N GLY A 30 -15.90 12.74 -8.72
CA GLY A 30 -14.95 12.72 -9.83
C GLY A 30 -15.56 12.15 -11.12
N THR A 31 -14.83 12.23 -12.22
CA THR A 31 -15.25 11.79 -13.55
C THR A 31 -14.28 10.74 -14.10
N ILE A 32 -14.81 9.58 -14.49
CA ILE A 32 -14.07 8.54 -15.20
C ILE A 32 -14.18 8.78 -16.70
N ALA A 33 -13.09 9.22 -17.34
CA ALA A 33 -13.11 9.59 -18.75
C ALA A 33 -12.73 8.43 -19.66
N ALA A 34 -11.73 7.62 -19.26
CA ALA A 34 -11.16 6.63 -20.15
C ALA A 34 -10.54 5.45 -19.44
N GLY A 35 -10.29 4.34 -20.17
CA GLY A 35 -9.57 3.18 -19.66
C GLY A 35 -8.86 2.40 -20.75
N THR A 36 -7.77 1.70 -20.38
CA THR A 36 -7.06 0.75 -21.23
C THR A 36 -6.62 -0.49 -20.47
N ASP A 37 -6.68 -1.63 -21.11
CA ASP A 37 -6.20 -2.93 -20.63
C ASP A 37 -5.80 -3.79 -21.83
N VAL A 38 -4.94 -4.76 -21.64
CA VAL A 38 -4.59 -5.74 -22.67
C VAL A 38 -5.74 -6.72 -22.95
N ASP A 39 -6.64 -6.91 -21.98
CA ASP A 39 -7.83 -7.76 -22.08
C ASP A 39 -9.03 -6.97 -22.62
N GLU A 40 -9.48 -7.33 -23.83
CA GLU A 40 -10.66 -6.72 -24.48
C GLU A 40 -11.93 -6.85 -23.62
N ASP A 41 -12.15 -8.02 -23.00
CA ASP A 41 -13.31 -8.24 -22.14
C ASP A 41 -13.27 -7.33 -20.89
N ALA A 42 -12.09 -6.99 -20.38
CA ALA A 42 -11.94 -6.03 -19.27
C ALA A 42 -12.29 -4.61 -19.73
N ARG A 43 -11.83 -4.21 -20.93
CA ARG A 43 -12.18 -2.91 -21.51
C ARG A 43 -13.68 -2.77 -21.71
N ASP A 44 -14.33 -3.78 -22.28
CA ASP A 44 -15.77 -3.77 -22.53
C ASP A 44 -16.58 -3.63 -21.22
N ARG A 45 -16.21 -4.40 -20.18
CA ARG A 45 -16.85 -4.32 -18.87
C ARG A 45 -16.67 -2.95 -18.21
N PHE A 46 -15.49 -2.35 -18.36
CA PHE A 46 -15.20 -1.03 -17.80
C PHE A 46 -16.00 0.05 -18.50
N ALA A 47 -16.03 0.02 -19.85
CA ALA A 47 -16.82 0.93 -20.66
C ALA A 47 -18.32 0.86 -20.32
N GLU A 48 -18.87 -0.35 -20.19
CA GLU A 48 -20.29 -0.53 -19.84
C GLU A 48 -20.62 -0.01 -18.43
N LYS A 49 -19.73 -0.27 -17.44
CA LYS A 49 -20.00 0.11 -16.05
C LYS A 49 -19.88 1.62 -15.81
N TYR A 50 -18.90 2.27 -16.42
CA TYR A 50 -18.56 3.66 -16.10
C TYR A 50 -18.89 4.65 -17.21
N GLU A 51 -19.46 4.18 -18.33
CA GLU A 51 -19.72 4.99 -19.53
C GLU A 51 -18.45 5.69 -20.05
N ALA A 52 -17.26 5.06 -19.82
CA ALA A 52 -15.95 5.59 -20.17
C ALA A 52 -15.52 5.16 -21.57
N GLU A 53 -14.73 5.99 -22.25
CA GLU A 53 -14.07 5.59 -23.50
C GLU A 53 -12.98 4.57 -23.22
N VAL A 54 -12.79 3.59 -24.10
CA VAL A 54 -11.74 2.59 -23.96
C VAL A 54 -10.81 2.58 -25.18
N TYR A 55 -9.53 2.38 -24.90
CA TYR A 55 -8.46 2.49 -25.89
C TYR A 55 -7.62 1.20 -25.90
N ASP A 56 -7.08 0.86 -27.07
CA ASP A 56 -6.12 -0.24 -27.24
C ASP A 56 -4.67 0.21 -26.94
N ASP A 57 -4.43 1.52 -27.00
CA ASP A 57 -3.12 2.16 -26.82
C ASP A 57 -3.23 3.21 -25.70
N GLU A 58 -2.37 3.13 -24.70
CA GLU A 58 -2.37 4.04 -23.56
C GLU A 58 -2.00 5.47 -23.97
N ARG A 59 -1.10 5.64 -24.94
CA ARG A 59 -0.67 6.99 -25.38
C ARG A 59 -1.79 7.74 -26.09
N GLU A 60 -2.62 7.02 -26.85
CA GLU A 60 -3.82 7.61 -27.44
C GLU A 60 -4.79 8.05 -26.34
N MET A 61 -5.01 7.21 -25.32
CA MET A 61 -5.83 7.57 -24.16
C MET A 61 -5.29 8.79 -23.42
N PHE A 62 -3.96 8.89 -23.23
CA PHE A 62 -3.32 9.97 -22.49
C PHE A 62 -3.53 11.35 -23.12
N GLU A 63 -3.80 11.44 -24.43
CA GLU A 63 -4.15 12.70 -25.10
C GLU A 63 -5.53 13.26 -24.67
N HIS A 64 -6.36 12.44 -24.01
CA HIS A 64 -7.76 12.77 -23.70
C HIS A 64 -8.05 12.91 -22.22
N ILE A 65 -7.08 12.74 -21.32
CA ILE A 65 -7.20 12.76 -19.87
C ILE A 65 -6.28 13.80 -19.23
N ASP A 66 -6.51 14.10 -17.96
CA ASP A 66 -5.70 15.04 -17.17
C ASP A 66 -4.87 14.31 -16.12
N ALA A 67 -5.35 13.15 -15.65
CA ALA A 67 -4.66 12.31 -14.69
C ALA A 67 -4.97 10.83 -14.93
N VAL A 68 -4.08 9.94 -14.45
CA VAL A 68 -4.20 8.50 -14.67
C VAL A 68 -4.00 7.70 -13.38
N VAL A 69 -4.82 6.67 -13.21
CA VAL A 69 -4.61 5.62 -12.21
C VAL A 69 -3.96 4.41 -12.89
N VAL A 70 -2.76 4.02 -12.43
CA VAL A 70 -2.04 2.84 -12.91
C VAL A 70 -2.21 1.71 -11.91
N SER A 71 -2.95 0.66 -12.29
CA SER A 71 -3.28 -0.50 -11.45
C SER A 71 -2.99 -1.85 -12.14
N THR A 72 -1.94 -1.87 -12.92
CA THR A 72 -1.39 -3.07 -13.57
C THR A 72 -0.58 -3.93 -12.59
N PRO A 73 -0.14 -5.14 -12.96
CA PRO A 73 0.86 -5.86 -12.16
C PRO A 73 2.18 -5.08 -12.06
N ASN A 74 2.87 -5.21 -10.93
CA ASN A 74 4.02 -4.39 -10.50
C ASN A 74 5.08 -4.11 -11.58
N ARG A 75 5.41 -5.13 -12.39
CA ARG A 75 6.41 -5.02 -13.46
C ARG A 75 6.09 -3.94 -14.49
N PHE A 76 4.82 -3.65 -14.70
CA PHE A 76 4.36 -2.74 -15.75
C PHE A 76 4.17 -1.31 -15.25
N HIS A 77 4.31 -1.05 -13.93
CA HIS A 77 4.15 0.28 -13.37
C HIS A 77 5.10 1.29 -14.02
N GLU A 78 6.40 0.96 -14.15
CA GLU A 78 7.40 1.86 -14.73
C GLU A 78 6.99 2.35 -16.12
N GLU A 79 6.62 1.42 -17.01
CA GLU A 79 6.31 1.73 -18.40
C GLU A 79 5.19 2.76 -18.50
N TYR A 80 4.08 2.52 -17.80
CA TYR A 80 2.92 3.39 -17.88
C TYR A 80 3.10 4.69 -17.08
N VAL A 81 3.73 4.64 -15.91
CA VAL A 81 3.99 5.83 -15.10
C VAL A 81 4.93 6.78 -15.81
N VAL A 82 6.05 6.30 -16.35
CA VAL A 82 7.02 7.13 -17.09
C VAL A 82 6.37 7.72 -18.34
N SER A 83 5.63 6.90 -19.11
CA SER A 83 4.91 7.36 -20.30
C SER A 83 3.90 8.47 -20.01
N ALA A 84 3.14 8.35 -18.89
CA ALA A 84 2.16 9.35 -18.47
C ALA A 84 2.82 10.65 -18.00
N LEU A 85 3.90 10.55 -17.21
CA LEU A 85 4.67 11.71 -16.74
C LEU A 85 5.33 12.47 -17.89
N GLU A 86 5.88 11.77 -18.91
CA GLU A 86 6.42 12.38 -20.11
C GLU A 86 5.37 13.18 -20.90
N MET A 87 4.10 12.84 -20.79
CA MET A 87 2.98 13.56 -21.39
C MET A 87 2.38 14.64 -20.48
N GLY A 88 2.96 14.84 -19.28
CA GLY A 88 2.59 15.88 -18.33
C GLY A 88 1.34 15.55 -17.50
N LEU A 89 0.94 14.28 -17.41
CA LEU A 89 -0.19 13.83 -16.60
C LEU A 89 0.19 13.71 -15.12
N ASP A 90 -0.79 13.93 -14.25
CA ASP A 90 -0.71 13.52 -12.85
C ASP A 90 -0.98 12.01 -12.74
N VAL A 91 -0.20 11.30 -11.92
CA VAL A 91 -0.25 9.84 -11.82
C VAL A 91 -0.52 9.39 -10.40
N LEU A 92 -1.53 8.55 -10.22
CA LEU A 92 -1.68 7.67 -9.07
C LEU A 92 -1.29 6.26 -9.49
N VAL A 93 -0.20 5.72 -8.94
CA VAL A 93 0.21 4.34 -9.18
C VAL A 93 -0.09 3.48 -7.95
N GLU A 94 -0.62 2.27 -8.18
CA GLU A 94 -0.79 1.30 -7.10
C GLU A 94 0.54 0.90 -6.47
N LYS A 95 0.45 0.50 -5.20
CA LYS A 95 1.60 -0.05 -4.49
C LYS A 95 1.96 -1.47 -5.03
N PRO A 96 3.25 -1.84 -5.02
CA PRO A 96 4.43 -1.00 -4.75
C PRO A 96 4.71 -0.04 -5.91
N LEU A 97 5.56 0.95 -5.71
CA LEU A 97 5.94 1.87 -6.79
C LEU A 97 6.43 1.15 -8.05
N ALA A 98 7.22 0.08 -7.87
CA ALA A 98 7.73 -0.78 -8.94
C ALA A 98 8.06 -2.17 -8.42
N ASN A 99 8.36 -3.11 -9.31
CA ASN A 99 8.77 -4.48 -8.97
C ASN A 99 10.24 -4.60 -8.53
N ASP A 100 11.09 -3.62 -8.84
CA ASP A 100 12.49 -3.56 -8.42
C ASP A 100 12.99 -2.12 -8.23
N LEU A 101 14.20 -2.00 -7.66
CA LEU A 101 14.80 -0.70 -7.35
C LEU A 101 15.13 0.12 -8.60
N GLU A 102 15.64 -0.51 -9.65
CA GLU A 102 16.03 0.19 -10.87
C GLU A 102 14.83 0.82 -11.58
N SER A 103 13.72 0.10 -11.61
CA SER A 103 12.43 0.61 -12.11
C SER A 103 11.92 1.77 -11.27
N ALA A 104 11.99 1.65 -9.93
CA ALA A 104 11.59 2.72 -9.02
C ALA A 104 12.45 3.98 -9.20
N GLU A 105 13.76 3.83 -9.37
CA GLU A 105 14.68 4.96 -9.64
C GLU A 105 14.36 5.67 -10.96
N ARG A 106 13.97 4.92 -12.01
CA ARG A 106 13.55 5.51 -13.30
C ARG A 106 12.24 6.29 -13.19
N ILE A 107 11.27 5.77 -12.43
CA ILE A 107 10.02 6.50 -12.12
C ILE A 107 10.33 7.82 -11.40
N VAL A 108 11.14 7.77 -10.34
CA VAL A 108 11.54 8.96 -9.58
C VAL A 108 12.32 9.97 -10.45
N ALA A 109 13.15 9.48 -11.38
CA ALA A 109 13.86 10.37 -12.30
C ALA A 109 12.90 11.05 -13.28
N ALA A 110 11.92 10.31 -13.81
CA ALA A 110 10.90 10.87 -14.71
C ALA A 110 10.02 11.91 -14.00
N GLU A 111 9.59 11.62 -12.76
CA GLU A 111 8.75 12.52 -11.95
C GLU A 111 9.45 13.86 -11.68
N ARG A 112 10.77 13.86 -11.42
CA ARG A 112 11.53 15.08 -11.19
C ARG A 112 11.64 16.00 -12.42
N GLU A 113 11.47 15.46 -13.61
CA GLU A 113 11.55 16.20 -14.89
C GLU A 113 10.17 16.52 -15.45
N ALA A 114 9.11 15.90 -14.90
CA ALA A 114 7.74 16.08 -15.37
C ALA A 114 7.09 17.38 -14.87
N GLU A 115 6.06 17.86 -15.58
CA GLU A 115 5.16 18.92 -15.10
C GLU A 115 4.11 18.37 -14.12
N GLY A 116 3.70 17.10 -14.27
CA GLY A 116 2.82 16.38 -13.37
C GLY A 116 3.56 15.76 -12.18
N PHE A 117 2.85 15.14 -11.27
CA PHE A 117 3.39 14.42 -10.11
C PHE A 117 3.04 12.93 -10.12
N CYS A 118 3.78 12.14 -9.36
CA CYS A 118 3.45 10.73 -9.13
C CYS A 118 3.18 10.46 -7.66
N MET A 119 1.99 9.96 -7.34
CA MET A 119 1.60 9.51 -6.01
C MET A 119 1.47 7.98 -5.99
N VAL A 120 1.99 7.35 -4.93
CA VAL A 120 1.86 5.90 -4.72
C VAL A 120 0.67 5.61 -3.82
N GLY A 121 -0.14 4.60 -4.14
CA GLY A 121 -1.37 4.22 -3.46
C GLY A 121 -1.17 3.61 -2.05
N PHE A 122 -0.44 4.29 -1.17
CA PHE A 122 -0.28 3.89 0.23
C PHE A 122 -1.46 4.37 1.10
N HIS A 123 -2.62 3.81 0.86
CA HIS A 123 -3.88 4.23 1.46
C HIS A 123 -3.95 4.08 2.99
N ASN A 124 -3.14 3.19 3.60
CA ASN A 124 -3.16 2.97 5.05
C ASN A 124 -2.79 4.21 5.87
N ARG A 125 -2.08 5.19 5.29
CA ARG A 125 -1.78 6.47 5.95
C ARG A 125 -3.02 7.30 6.26
N PHE A 126 -4.10 7.11 5.50
CA PHE A 126 -5.35 7.86 5.56
C PHE A 126 -6.45 7.15 6.36
N ARG A 127 -6.12 6.02 7.00
CA ARG A 127 -7.06 5.38 7.93
C ARG A 127 -7.19 6.22 9.20
N GLY A 128 -8.41 6.41 9.70
CA GLY A 128 -8.69 7.27 10.83
C GLY A 128 -7.76 7.06 12.03
N PRO A 129 -7.53 5.82 12.52
CA PRO A 129 -6.60 5.59 13.62
C PRO A 129 -5.15 5.98 13.32
N VAL A 130 -4.70 5.86 12.07
CA VAL A 130 -3.34 6.27 11.65
C VAL A 130 -3.21 7.79 11.63
N GLU A 131 -4.22 8.49 11.12
CA GLU A 131 -4.25 9.96 11.11
C GLU A 131 -4.27 10.54 12.52
N VAL A 132 -5.07 9.96 13.42
CA VAL A 132 -5.09 10.35 14.83
C VAL A 132 -3.74 10.10 15.48
N LEU A 133 -3.12 8.94 15.27
CA LEU A 133 -1.79 8.63 15.83
C LEU A 133 -0.72 9.57 15.28
N ASP A 134 -0.77 9.92 13.98
CA ASP A 134 0.14 10.90 13.40
C ASP A 134 -0.05 12.31 13.99
N GLN A 135 -1.29 12.67 14.37
CA GLN A 135 -1.54 13.92 15.10
C GLN A 135 -0.87 13.92 16.47
N TYR A 136 -1.02 12.85 17.29
CA TYR A 136 -0.31 12.72 18.57
C TYR A 136 1.20 12.84 18.40
N ARG A 137 1.75 12.23 17.35
CA ARG A 137 3.17 12.35 17.01
C ARG A 137 3.57 13.79 16.68
N LYS A 138 2.76 14.49 15.87
CA LYS A 138 3.01 15.90 15.46
C LYS A 138 2.89 16.87 16.62
N ASP A 139 1.97 16.63 17.56
CA ASP A 139 1.76 17.45 18.74
C ASP A 139 2.85 17.20 19.80
N GLY A 140 3.66 16.16 19.63
CA GLY A 140 4.78 15.85 20.51
C GLY A 140 4.40 14.97 21.72
N ASP A 141 3.17 14.49 21.79
CA ASP A 141 2.67 13.67 22.92
C ASP A 141 3.41 12.34 23.07
N LEU A 142 4.01 11.84 22.00
CA LEU A 142 4.84 10.65 22.05
C LEU A 142 6.31 10.95 22.35
N GLY A 143 6.71 12.22 22.36
CA GLY A 143 8.11 12.61 22.42
C GLY A 143 8.88 12.17 21.16
N THR A 144 10.12 11.72 21.34
CA THR A 144 10.93 11.19 20.24
C THR A 144 10.62 9.73 19.99
N VAL A 145 9.98 9.40 18.88
CA VAL A 145 9.76 8.01 18.46
C VAL A 145 11.10 7.35 18.15
N SER A 146 11.44 6.32 18.91
CA SER A 146 12.71 5.59 18.82
C SER A 146 12.59 4.21 18.19
N HIS A 147 11.41 3.58 18.28
CA HIS A 147 11.17 2.24 17.75
C HIS A 147 9.73 2.08 17.27
N VAL A 148 9.57 1.36 16.16
CA VAL A 148 8.26 0.92 15.66
C VAL A 148 8.32 -0.58 15.39
N GLU A 149 7.35 -1.33 15.93
CA GLU A 149 7.08 -2.71 15.54
C GLU A 149 5.93 -2.69 14.54
N ALA A 150 6.12 -3.33 13.39
CA ALA A 150 5.09 -3.41 12.36
C ALA A 150 4.90 -4.87 11.93
N ASN A 151 3.71 -5.39 12.13
CA ASN A 151 3.35 -6.76 11.83
C ASN A 151 2.21 -6.79 10.82
N TYR A 152 2.37 -7.56 9.74
CA TYR A 152 1.27 -7.90 8.84
C TYR A 152 1.30 -9.40 8.55
N ILE A 153 0.52 -10.15 9.31
CA ILE A 153 0.59 -11.61 9.34
C ILE A 153 -0.79 -12.19 9.03
N ARG A 154 -0.83 -13.01 8.02
CA ARG A 154 -1.98 -13.86 7.68
C ARG A 154 -1.70 -15.30 8.09
N ARG A 155 -2.75 -16.02 8.49
CA ARG A 155 -2.61 -17.43 8.87
C ARG A 155 -2.60 -18.35 7.65
N ARG A 156 -3.44 -18.10 6.66
CA ARG A 156 -3.53 -18.80 5.36
C ARG A 156 -4.01 -17.79 4.33
N GLY A 157 -3.11 -17.06 3.75
CA GLY A 157 -3.44 -15.96 2.87
C GLY A 157 -2.45 -15.77 1.73
N VAL A 158 -1.84 -16.87 1.26
CA VAL A 158 -1.08 -16.87 0.00
C VAL A 158 -2.05 -16.50 -1.11
N PRO A 159 -1.79 -15.47 -1.93
CA PRO A 159 -2.57 -15.21 -3.14
C PRO A 159 -2.59 -16.42 -4.07
N GLY A 160 -3.53 -16.51 -4.99
CA GLY A 160 -3.66 -17.65 -5.90
C GLY A 160 -2.31 -18.09 -6.47
N ARG A 161 -1.84 -19.29 -6.08
CA ARG A 161 -0.56 -19.82 -6.52
C ARG A 161 -0.60 -20.06 -8.03
N GLY A 162 0.44 -19.60 -8.74
CA GLY A 162 0.44 -19.54 -10.21
C GLY A 162 0.00 -18.21 -10.78
N SER A 163 -0.65 -17.34 -9.99
CA SER A 163 -0.95 -15.96 -10.39
C SER A 163 0.32 -15.11 -10.46
N TRP A 164 0.21 -13.91 -11.02
CA TRP A 164 1.34 -12.98 -11.12
C TRP A 164 1.92 -12.57 -9.75
N PHE A 165 1.11 -12.57 -8.67
CA PHE A 165 1.56 -12.28 -7.29
C PHE A 165 2.63 -13.25 -6.80
N THR A 166 2.59 -14.51 -7.24
CA THR A 166 3.51 -15.57 -6.80
C THR A 166 4.67 -15.80 -7.76
N ARG A 167 4.82 -14.94 -8.77
CA ARG A 167 5.86 -14.98 -9.78
C ARG A 167 6.81 -13.80 -9.65
N LYS A 168 8.05 -14.07 -9.27
CA LYS A 168 9.06 -13.04 -8.99
C LYS A 168 9.36 -12.14 -10.19
N ASP A 169 9.31 -12.68 -11.40
CA ASP A 169 9.58 -11.93 -12.63
C ASP A 169 8.53 -10.83 -12.91
N ILE A 170 7.35 -10.92 -12.29
CA ILE A 170 6.25 -9.97 -12.44
C ILE A 170 6.03 -9.15 -11.17
N SER A 171 5.93 -9.83 -10.03
CA SER A 171 5.67 -9.16 -8.75
C SER A 171 6.90 -8.49 -8.14
N GLY A 172 8.13 -8.99 -8.42
CA GLY A 172 9.39 -8.56 -7.80
C GLY A 172 9.70 -9.28 -6.50
N GLY A 173 8.71 -9.81 -5.80
CA GLY A 173 8.80 -10.55 -4.53
C GLY A 173 7.44 -11.05 -4.10
N GLY A 174 7.37 -11.61 -2.90
CA GLY A 174 6.15 -12.19 -2.34
C GLY A 174 5.52 -11.33 -1.24
N ALA A 175 5.44 -11.89 -0.04
CA ALA A 175 4.77 -11.25 1.10
C ALA A 175 5.36 -9.88 1.45
N VAL A 176 6.67 -9.67 1.27
CA VAL A 176 7.32 -8.39 1.58
C VAL A 176 6.81 -7.30 0.64
N ILE A 177 6.78 -7.57 -0.67
CA ILE A 177 6.42 -6.57 -1.66
C ILE A 177 4.89 -6.36 -1.75
N ASP A 178 4.09 -7.38 -1.41
CA ASP A 178 2.63 -7.26 -1.43
C ASP A 178 2.07 -6.60 -0.17
N ILE A 179 2.25 -7.23 1.00
CA ILE A 179 1.69 -6.74 2.27
C ILE A 179 2.73 -6.04 3.15
N GLY A 180 4.01 -6.42 3.03
CA GLY A 180 5.09 -5.82 3.80
C GLY A 180 5.30 -4.35 3.45
N THR A 181 5.08 -3.93 2.21
CA THR A 181 5.15 -2.52 1.79
C THR A 181 4.19 -1.64 2.58
N HIS A 182 2.99 -2.11 2.89
CA HIS A 182 2.04 -1.39 3.74
C HIS A 182 2.55 -1.22 5.18
N ALA A 183 3.10 -2.28 5.78
CA ALA A 183 3.63 -2.23 7.14
C ALA A 183 4.87 -1.33 7.23
N ILE A 184 5.77 -1.45 6.24
CA ILE A 184 6.98 -0.61 6.13
C ILE A 184 6.60 0.86 5.96
N ASP A 185 5.63 1.14 5.09
CA ASP A 185 5.18 2.48 4.79
C ASP A 185 4.62 3.18 6.03
N VAL A 186 3.69 2.55 6.75
CA VAL A 186 3.11 3.11 7.98
C VAL A 186 4.19 3.30 9.05
N ALA A 187 5.13 2.35 9.21
CA ALA A 187 6.21 2.47 10.17
C ALA A 187 7.13 3.67 9.85
N LEU A 188 7.54 3.82 8.61
CA LEU A 188 8.37 4.95 8.16
C LEU A 188 7.63 6.28 8.28
N TYR A 189 6.35 6.31 7.93
CA TYR A 189 5.49 7.49 8.04
C TYR A 189 5.39 7.98 9.49
N LEU A 190 5.10 7.09 10.44
CA LEU A 190 5.01 7.40 11.87
C LEU A 190 6.38 7.75 12.49
N MET A 191 7.50 7.37 11.86
CA MET A 191 8.85 7.76 12.26
C MET A 191 9.35 9.05 11.59
N GLY A 192 8.59 9.61 10.64
CA GLY A 192 8.96 10.80 9.87
C GLY A 192 10.04 10.54 8.81
N PHE A 193 10.04 9.35 8.19
CA PHE A 193 10.94 8.92 7.12
C PHE A 193 12.44 9.12 7.44
N PRO A 194 12.96 8.50 8.50
CA PRO A 194 14.38 8.61 8.84
C PRO A 194 15.25 7.95 7.76
N GLU A 195 16.48 8.40 7.62
CA GLU A 195 17.48 7.75 6.77
C GLU A 195 17.73 6.32 7.27
N ILE A 196 17.70 5.33 6.36
CA ILE A 196 17.96 3.93 6.66
C ILE A 196 19.46 3.67 6.52
N GLU A 197 20.08 3.12 7.56
CA GLU A 197 21.51 2.80 7.58
C GLU A 197 21.78 1.31 7.33
N GLU A 198 20.92 0.42 7.84
CA GLU A 198 21.11 -1.02 7.72
C GLU A 198 19.79 -1.78 7.80
N VAL A 199 19.70 -2.85 7.02
CA VAL A 199 18.62 -3.84 7.10
C VAL A 199 19.20 -5.23 7.34
N SER A 200 18.76 -5.88 8.42
CA SER A 200 19.04 -7.30 8.68
C SER A 200 17.74 -8.08 8.57
N ALA A 201 17.65 -9.00 7.62
CA ALA A 201 16.41 -9.68 7.31
C ALA A 201 16.60 -11.16 6.98
N GLN A 202 15.53 -11.93 7.18
CA GLN A 202 15.42 -13.31 6.74
C GLN A 202 14.08 -13.54 6.07
N THR A 203 14.12 -14.00 4.83
CA THR A 203 12.92 -14.44 4.09
C THR A 203 12.77 -15.96 4.14
N ARG A 204 11.56 -16.44 3.95
CA ARG A 204 11.22 -17.88 3.94
C ARG A 204 10.14 -18.14 2.89
N ALA A 205 10.17 -19.34 2.31
CA ALA A 205 9.13 -19.87 1.45
C ALA A 205 8.78 -21.28 1.97
N GLN A 206 7.88 -21.35 2.94
CA GLN A 206 7.56 -22.57 3.69
C GLN A 206 6.22 -23.17 3.31
N PHE A 207 5.26 -22.33 2.95
CA PHE A 207 3.88 -22.73 2.69
C PHE A 207 3.53 -22.68 1.19
N GLY A 208 3.98 -21.65 0.50
CA GLY A 208 3.68 -21.50 -0.92
C GLY A 208 4.15 -22.66 -1.81
N PRO A 209 5.39 -23.20 -1.60
CA PRO A 209 5.87 -24.36 -2.35
C PRO A 209 5.32 -25.73 -1.86
N ASP A 210 4.55 -25.76 -0.77
CA ASP A 210 4.05 -27.01 -0.18
C ASP A 210 2.83 -27.51 -0.98
N ASP A 211 2.91 -28.72 -1.52
CA ASP A 211 1.82 -29.37 -2.24
C ASP A 211 0.63 -29.66 -1.33
N ASP A 212 0.86 -29.87 -0.02
CA ASP A 212 -0.20 -30.12 0.97
C ASP A 212 -0.73 -28.81 1.60
N TYR A 213 -0.38 -27.64 1.05
CA TYR A 213 -0.85 -26.35 1.56
C TYR A 213 -2.37 -26.26 1.50
N THR A 214 -2.98 -25.97 2.66
CA THR A 214 -4.41 -25.70 2.75
C THR A 214 -4.72 -24.30 2.24
N TYR A 215 -5.11 -24.19 0.98
CA TYR A 215 -5.50 -22.94 0.36
C TYR A 215 -6.91 -22.53 0.77
N LEU A 216 -7.10 -21.27 1.20
CA LEU A 216 -8.39 -20.73 1.63
C LEU A 216 -8.99 -19.72 0.64
N ASN A 217 -8.58 -19.78 -0.60
CA ASN A 217 -9.21 -19.03 -1.70
C ASN A 217 -9.19 -17.51 -1.53
N MET A 218 -8.02 -16.97 -1.15
CA MET A 218 -7.87 -15.54 -0.85
C MET A 218 -8.09 -14.66 -2.09
N TRP A 219 -7.22 -14.78 -3.09
CA TRP A 219 -7.32 -14.05 -4.35
C TRP A 219 -6.93 -14.96 -5.50
N GLY A 220 -7.83 -15.16 -6.44
CA GLY A 220 -7.62 -16.02 -7.58
C GLY A 220 -7.76 -17.50 -7.25
N TYR A 221 -7.46 -18.33 -8.21
CA TYR A 221 -7.50 -19.78 -8.11
C TYR A 221 -6.12 -20.31 -7.73
N ASP A 222 -6.09 -21.42 -7.00
CA ASP A 222 -4.87 -22.12 -6.65
C ASP A 222 -4.53 -23.15 -7.74
N GLU A 223 -3.45 -22.91 -8.47
CA GLU A 223 -2.91 -23.81 -9.48
C GLU A 223 -1.87 -24.80 -8.90
N GLY A 224 -1.69 -24.80 -7.57
CA GLY A 224 -0.73 -25.62 -6.86
C GLY A 224 0.66 -24.98 -6.75
N ALA A 225 1.63 -25.73 -6.22
CA ALA A 225 2.99 -25.24 -5.94
C ALA A 225 3.80 -24.87 -7.19
N GLY A 226 3.37 -25.30 -8.37
CA GLY A 226 3.99 -24.93 -9.64
C GLY A 226 3.82 -23.44 -9.93
N GLY A 227 4.95 -22.71 -10.12
CA GLY A 227 4.91 -21.28 -10.38
C GLY A 227 4.93 -20.39 -9.14
N PHE A 228 5.26 -20.95 -7.97
CA PHE A 228 5.55 -20.20 -6.75
C PHE A 228 7.06 -20.09 -6.56
N ASP A 229 7.63 -18.90 -6.75
CA ASP A 229 9.09 -18.65 -6.69
C ASP A 229 9.47 -17.41 -5.87
N VAL A 230 8.58 -16.99 -4.97
CA VAL A 230 8.74 -15.85 -4.07
C VAL A 230 8.76 -16.29 -2.60
N GLU A 231 9.03 -15.37 -1.68
CA GLU A 231 8.88 -15.62 -0.25
C GLU A 231 7.42 -15.50 0.20
N ASP A 232 7.00 -16.34 1.15
CA ASP A 232 5.69 -16.26 1.82
C ASP A 232 5.75 -15.58 3.18
N SER A 233 6.97 -15.36 3.71
CA SER A 233 7.17 -14.65 4.98
C SER A 233 8.56 -14.04 5.10
N ALA A 234 8.66 -13.00 5.93
CA ALA A 234 9.92 -12.35 6.28
C ALA A 234 9.89 -11.79 7.70
N THR A 235 11.08 -11.73 8.30
CA THR A 235 11.35 -10.96 9.51
C THR A 235 12.53 -10.04 9.25
N ALA A 236 12.45 -8.79 9.72
CA ALA A 236 13.52 -7.82 9.55
C ALA A 236 13.71 -6.93 10.77
N LEU A 237 14.95 -6.47 10.96
CA LEU A 237 15.30 -5.34 11.79
C LEU A 237 15.92 -4.27 10.89
N VAL A 238 15.31 -3.10 10.86
CA VAL A 238 15.82 -1.92 10.15
C VAL A 238 16.43 -0.98 11.18
N ARG A 239 17.67 -0.55 10.94
CA ARG A 239 18.32 0.51 11.70
C ARG A 239 18.35 1.79 10.88
N CYS A 240 17.87 2.84 11.51
CA CYS A 240 17.80 4.16 10.91
C CYS A 240 18.82 5.09 11.59
N ALA A 241 19.07 6.23 10.97
CA ALA A 241 19.86 7.30 11.56
C ALA A 241 19.34 7.71 12.94
N ASN A 242 20.23 8.22 13.78
CA ASN A 242 19.93 8.63 15.16
C ASN A 242 19.48 7.49 16.09
N GLY A 243 19.81 6.23 15.76
CA GLY A 243 19.52 5.06 16.58
C GLY A 243 18.08 4.58 16.56
N LYS A 244 17.23 5.13 15.71
CA LYS A 244 15.87 4.66 15.50
C LYS A 244 15.86 3.27 14.85
N THR A 245 14.84 2.46 15.17
CA THR A 245 14.73 1.10 14.65
C THR A 245 13.30 0.73 14.28
N ILE A 246 13.16 -0.16 13.29
CA ILE A 246 11.88 -0.82 12.96
C ILE A 246 12.08 -2.32 13.05
N SER A 247 11.21 -3.02 13.77
CA SER A 247 11.08 -4.48 13.65
C SER A 247 9.87 -4.81 12.77
N LEU A 248 10.08 -5.70 11.81
CA LEU A 248 9.08 -6.08 10.83
C LEU A 248 8.86 -7.59 10.86
N GLU A 249 7.60 -8.02 10.90
CA GLU A 249 7.21 -9.40 10.62
C GLU A 249 6.04 -9.42 9.64
N VAL A 250 6.24 -10.04 8.48
CA VAL A 250 5.21 -10.17 7.45
C VAL A 250 5.07 -11.63 7.03
N ALA A 251 3.84 -12.08 6.82
CA ALA A 251 3.57 -13.41 6.32
C ALA A 251 2.22 -13.50 5.59
N TRP A 252 2.24 -14.06 4.40
CA TRP A 252 1.02 -14.55 3.74
C TRP A 252 0.47 -15.79 4.40
N ALA A 253 1.37 -16.65 4.93
CA ALA A 253 0.96 -17.84 5.65
C ALA A 253 1.86 -18.08 6.87
N SER A 254 1.23 -18.48 7.97
CA SER A 254 1.89 -18.77 9.22
C SER A 254 1.04 -19.70 10.09
N ASN A 255 1.64 -20.31 11.13
CA ASN A 255 0.90 -21.05 12.14
C ASN A 255 0.69 -20.22 13.41
N ARG A 256 0.35 -18.92 13.25
CA ARG A 256 -0.03 -18.03 14.36
C ARG A 256 -1.35 -17.32 14.05
N PHE A 257 -1.87 -16.58 15.00
CA PHE A 257 -3.04 -15.74 14.77
C PHE A 257 -2.72 -14.65 13.74
N THR A 258 -3.70 -14.32 12.91
CA THR A 258 -3.64 -13.15 12.02
C THR A 258 -3.46 -11.90 12.89
N SER A 259 -2.58 -11.01 12.45
CA SER A 259 -2.25 -9.76 13.14
C SER A 259 -1.87 -8.71 12.10
N GLN A 260 -2.40 -7.51 12.26
CA GLN A 260 -2.00 -6.34 11.48
C GLN A 260 -1.81 -5.18 12.45
N GLU A 261 -0.71 -5.24 13.22
CA GLU A 261 -0.45 -4.37 14.35
C GLU A 261 0.75 -3.46 14.11
N VAL A 262 0.66 -2.23 14.61
CA VAL A 262 1.77 -1.28 14.67
C VAL A 262 1.91 -0.78 16.10
N VAL A 263 3.08 -1.00 16.71
CA VAL A 263 3.40 -0.50 18.05
C VAL A 263 4.45 0.60 17.93
N VAL A 264 4.13 1.79 18.41
CA VAL A 264 5.03 2.95 18.39
C VAL A 264 5.55 3.19 19.80
N ARG A 265 6.88 3.37 19.92
CA ARG A 265 7.55 3.67 21.20
C ARG A 265 8.25 5.01 21.12
N GLY A 266 7.76 5.97 21.85
CA GLY A 266 8.43 7.24 22.10
C GLY A 266 9.02 7.31 23.51
N ASP A 267 9.73 8.38 23.81
CA ASP A 267 10.35 8.60 25.14
C ASP A 267 9.39 9.30 26.12
N GLU A 268 8.26 9.85 25.65
CA GLU A 268 7.22 10.46 26.50
C GLU A 268 5.91 9.66 26.46
N GLY A 269 5.63 8.94 25.39
CA GLY A 269 4.45 8.12 25.20
C GLY A 269 4.63 7.02 24.17
N GLY A 270 3.63 6.18 24.01
CA GLY A 270 3.60 5.12 23.02
C GLY A 270 2.21 4.90 22.47
N ALA A 271 2.09 4.01 21.48
CA ALA A 271 0.79 3.66 20.93
C ALA A 271 0.77 2.21 20.46
N HIS A 272 -0.39 1.58 20.56
CA HIS A 272 -0.73 0.31 19.96
C HIS A 272 -1.89 0.51 18.98
N LEU A 273 -1.63 0.24 17.72
CA LEU A 273 -2.58 0.36 16.63
C LEU A 273 -2.85 -1.04 16.08
N ASP A 274 -4.09 -1.50 16.13
CA ASP A 274 -4.56 -2.70 15.42
C ASP A 274 -5.27 -2.27 14.14
N MET A 275 -4.61 -2.49 13.01
CA MET A 275 -5.15 -2.16 11.69
C MET A 275 -6.25 -3.14 11.24
N GLY A 276 -6.37 -4.30 11.88
CA GLY A 276 -7.41 -5.29 11.58
C GLY A 276 -8.76 -4.87 12.12
N ASP A 277 -8.76 -4.30 13.34
CA ASP A 277 -9.98 -3.87 14.07
C ASP A 277 -10.15 -2.34 14.07
N ASP A 278 -9.30 -1.57 13.39
CA ASP A 278 -9.28 -0.10 13.38
C ASP A 278 -9.24 0.52 14.78
N SER A 279 -8.51 -0.11 15.70
CA SER A 279 -8.41 0.34 17.08
C SER A 279 -7.06 0.97 17.40
N LEU A 280 -7.08 2.03 18.19
CA LEU A 280 -5.90 2.76 18.65
C LEU A 280 -5.93 2.92 20.17
N THR A 281 -4.85 2.52 20.84
CA THR A 281 -4.61 2.82 22.23
C THR A 281 -3.33 3.67 22.36
N VAL A 282 -3.44 4.84 22.95
CA VAL A 282 -2.29 5.67 23.32
C VAL A 282 -1.89 5.36 24.76
N LEU A 283 -0.60 5.10 24.96
CA LEU A 283 -0.01 4.65 26.22
C LEU A 283 0.81 5.81 26.82
N ASP A 284 0.51 6.16 28.06
CA ASP A 284 1.12 7.30 28.75
C ASP A 284 1.33 7.00 30.24
N THR A 285 2.09 7.83 30.91
CA THR A 285 2.28 7.82 32.36
C THR A 285 2.05 9.22 32.93
N ALA A 286 1.37 9.31 34.04
CA ALA A 286 1.11 10.56 34.73
C ALA A 286 1.50 10.49 36.20
N ASP A 287 1.89 11.64 36.77
CA ASP A 287 2.15 11.84 38.22
C ASP A 287 1.50 13.15 38.66
N ASP A 288 0.19 13.10 38.86
CA ASP A 288 -0.63 14.19 39.40
C ASP A 288 -0.94 14.03 40.89
N GLY A 289 0.02 13.47 41.63
CA GLY A 289 -0.06 13.15 43.05
C GLY A 289 0.09 11.68 43.38
N THR A 290 -0.11 10.80 42.37
CA THR A 290 0.18 9.36 42.46
C THR A 290 0.59 8.89 41.06
N ALA A 291 1.82 8.40 40.92
CA ALA A 291 2.30 7.87 39.65
C ALA A 291 1.43 6.69 39.14
N HIS A 292 0.97 6.77 37.93
CA HIS A 292 0.11 5.74 37.32
C HIS A 292 0.29 5.64 35.80
N HIS A 293 -0.10 4.49 35.25
CA HIS A 293 -0.26 4.32 33.80
C HIS A 293 -1.61 4.89 33.36
N ARG A 294 -1.61 5.51 32.21
CA ARG A 294 -2.81 6.04 31.59
C ARG A 294 -2.88 5.54 30.15
N ASP A 295 -3.82 4.62 29.90
CA ASP A 295 -4.08 4.07 28.58
C ASP A 295 -5.37 4.72 28.06
N THR A 296 -5.29 5.34 26.88
CA THR A 296 -6.42 6.01 26.24
C THR A 296 -6.82 5.23 25.00
N GLU A 297 -7.97 4.56 25.07
CA GLU A 297 -8.59 3.95 23.89
C GLU A 297 -9.25 5.03 23.04
N ILE A 298 -8.98 5.01 21.75
CA ILE A 298 -9.50 5.96 20.78
C ILE A 298 -10.33 5.18 19.74
N GLU A 299 -11.60 5.54 19.68
CA GLU A 299 -12.51 5.07 18.65
C GLU A 299 -12.63 6.14 17.58
N THR A 300 -12.24 5.83 16.35
CA THR A 300 -12.43 6.73 15.22
C THR A 300 -13.80 6.47 14.60
N VAL A 301 -14.52 7.53 14.33
CA VAL A 301 -15.75 7.44 13.55
C VAL A 301 -15.32 7.37 12.09
N ASP A 302 -15.76 6.35 11.36
CA ASP A 302 -15.61 6.33 9.92
C ASP A 302 -16.14 7.66 9.37
N GLN A 303 -15.27 8.42 8.77
CA GLN A 303 -15.70 9.54 7.95
C GLN A 303 -16.32 8.92 6.69
N GLU A 304 -17.58 8.46 6.80
CA GLU A 304 -18.41 8.35 5.62
C GLU A 304 -18.24 9.67 4.90
N ALA A 305 -17.82 9.62 3.64
CA ALA A 305 -17.44 10.73 2.81
C ALA A 305 -18.31 11.97 3.05
N HIS A 306 -17.94 12.76 4.04
CA HIS A 306 -18.36 14.14 4.12
C HIS A 306 -17.46 14.86 3.11
N GLY A 307 -18.01 15.05 1.90
CA GLY A 307 -17.35 15.70 0.81
C GLY A 307 -16.51 16.89 1.29
N LEU A 308 -15.21 16.73 1.25
CA LEU A 308 -14.18 17.76 1.29
C LEU A 308 -13.36 17.64 0.01
#